data_5e8a8e7bc7102aa7d86a63a750803a3a
#
_entry.id   5e8a8e7bc7102aa7d86a63a750803a3a
#
_cell.length_a   1.000
_cell.length_b   1.000
_cell.length_c   1.000
_cell.angle_alpha   90.00
_cell.angle_beta   90.00
_cell.angle_gamma   90.00
#
_symmetry.space_group_name_H-M   'P 1'
#
loop_
_entity.id
_entity.type
_entity.pdbx_description
1 polymer ?
#
loop_
_entity_poly.entity_id
_entity_poly.type
_entity_poly.pdbx_seq_one_letter_code
_entity_poly.pdbx_strand_id
1 'polypeptide(L)'
;MESSDAVLRRRAKPLLGTLVEIAVPAGGNDAFLSATEMAFAEVAEVHRAMSFHDAGSDLRALARAAKGSVLPVSPDTWRVLRLALEMEALSRGVFNVAVAPTLVANGLLPMPDAAQAPVARSLTEGIELLGDNRLRVRLPLWVDLGGIAKGHAVDRAVACLQSMGIASGLVNAGGDMRAFGTGTHPVRLRVAGGLRSIGSLRNGALASSSNADGPDAARSPHIDPRTGRPVRSAQAVVVQAPCAAVADALTKVALLCPATADRMCVTLRAEWRAFDHHEA
;
A
#
# COMPACT_ATOMS: atom_id res chain seq x y z
N MET A 1 13.00 -14.26 32.14
CA MET A 1 13.74 -13.17 31.50
C MET A 1 12.69 -12.15 31.09
N GLU A 2 12.47 -11.15 31.94
CA GLU A 2 11.46 -10.09 31.71
C GLU A 2 11.85 -9.31 30.46
N SER A 3 10.93 -9.27 29.50
CA SER A 3 11.00 -8.38 28.34
C SER A 3 10.85 -6.95 28.88
N SER A 4 11.95 -6.25 29.05
CA SER A 4 11.94 -4.81 29.28
C SER A 4 11.24 -4.18 28.06
N ASP A 5 9.99 -3.75 28.21
CA ASP A 5 9.32 -2.91 27.23
C ASP A 5 10.12 -1.59 27.12
N ALA A 6 11.04 -1.56 26.15
CA ALA A 6 11.82 -0.37 25.89
C ALA A 6 10.85 0.76 25.53
N VAL A 7 10.98 1.90 26.22
CA VAL A 7 10.19 3.10 25.93
C VAL A 7 10.42 3.50 24.48
N LEU A 8 9.37 3.46 23.67
CA LEU A 8 9.43 3.87 22.28
C LEU A 8 9.25 5.38 22.16
N ARG A 9 10.16 6.02 21.46
CA ARG A 9 9.99 7.40 20.98
C ARG A 9 9.27 7.39 19.65
N ARG A 10 8.42 8.39 19.42
CA ARG A 10 7.58 8.49 18.24
C ARG A 10 7.80 9.79 17.51
N ARG A 11 7.77 9.73 16.20
CA ARG A 11 7.64 10.89 15.30
C ARG A 11 6.58 10.60 14.27
N ALA A 12 5.90 11.66 13.82
CA ALA A 12 4.89 11.54 12.78
C ALA A 12 5.01 12.70 11.78
N LYS A 13 4.74 12.41 10.50
CA LYS A 13 4.66 13.40 9.41
C LYS A 13 3.44 13.12 8.52
N PRO A 14 2.78 14.16 7.97
CA PRO A 14 1.76 13.99 6.95
C PRO A 14 2.43 13.60 5.62
N LEU A 15 2.29 12.34 5.20
CA LEU A 15 2.81 11.78 3.95
C LEU A 15 1.80 10.76 3.41
N LEU A 16 1.85 10.42 2.12
CA LEU A 16 0.97 9.43 1.48
C LEU A 16 -0.54 9.71 1.64
N GLY A 17 -0.93 10.98 1.82
CA GLY A 17 -2.31 11.36 2.10
C GLY A 17 -2.81 10.98 3.50
N THR A 18 -1.92 10.58 4.42
CA THR A 18 -2.22 10.17 5.77
C THR A 18 -1.16 10.63 6.76
N LEU A 19 -1.29 10.24 8.05
CA LEU A 19 -0.23 10.42 9.03
C LEU A 19 0.67 9.18 9.03
N VAL A 20 1.97 9.38 8.74
CA VAL A 20 2.98 8.33 8.85
C VAL A 20 3.68 8.48 10.19
N GLU A 21 3.62 7.44 11.01
CA GLU A 21 4.25 7.37 12.34
C GLU A 21 5.41 6.38 12.32
N ILE A 22 6.53 6.76 12.93
CA ILE A 22 7.69 5.91 13.20
C ILE A 22 7.92 5.87 14.71
N ALA A 23 7.92 4.66 15.27
CA ALA A 23 8.17 4.39 16.68
C ALA A 23 9.37 3.44 16.83
N VAL A 24 10.44 3.89 17.49
CA VAL A 24 11.66 3.12 17.71
C VAL A 24 12.15 3.29 19.14
N PRO A 25 12.97 2.39 19.70
CA PRO A 25 13.51 2.52 21.04
C PRO A 25 14.23 3.86 21.23
N ALA A 26 14.11 4.41 22.45
CA ALA A 26 14.79 5.63 22.83
C ALA A 26 16.31 5.41 22.83
N GLY A 27 16.97 5.96 21.81
CA GLY A 27 18.43 6.04 21.70
C GLY A 27 18.93 7.46 21.96
N GLY A 28 20.19 7.74 21.64
CA GLY A 28 20.71 9.12 21.62
C GLY A 28 19.84 10.01 20.71
N ASN A 29 19.63 11.26 21.15
CA ASN A 29 18.68 12.17 20.47
C ASN A 29 19.00 12.36 18.98
N ASP A 30 20.26 12.58 18.65
CA ASP A 30 20.69 12.86 17.26
C ASP A 30 20.57 11.64 16.37
N ALA A 31 20.92 10.44 16.89
CA ALA A 31 20.76 9.18 16.15
C ALA A 31 19.27 8.87 15.87
N PHE A 32 18.40 9.11 16.86
CA PHE A 32 16.95 8.95 16.69
C PHE A 32 16.39 9.91 15.63
N LEU A 33 16.76 11.18 15.70
CA LEU A 33 16.29 12.21 14.78
C LEU A 33 16.77 11.91 13.35
N SER A 34 18.07 11.59 13.19
CA SER A 34 18.65 11.24 11.89
C SER A 34 17.98 10.02 11.27
N ALA A 35 17.87 8.91 12.02
CA ALA A 35 17.27 7.67 11.52
C ALA A 35 15.81 7.86 11.08
N THR A 36 15.01 8.54 11.90
CA THR A 36 13.60 8.77 11.56
C THR A 36 13.44 9.76 10.40
N GLU A 37 14.33 10.76 10.26
CA GLU A 37 14.29 11.68 9.13
C GLU A 37 14.60 10.98 7.82
N MET A 38 15.63 10.13 7.79
CA MET A 38 15.96 9.34 6.59
C MET A 38 14.83 8.36 6.22
N ALA A 39 14.21 7.71 7.21
CA ALA A 39 13.08 6.84 6.96
C ALA A 39 11.86 7.59 6.40
N PHE A 40 11.58 8.81 6.87
CA PHE A 40 10.55 9.67 6.26
C PHE A 40 10.91 10.11 4.83
N ALA A 41 12.20 10.33 4.55
CA ALA A 41 12.65 10.65 3.19
C ALA A 41 12.39 9.49 2.22
N GLU A 42 12.62 8.23 2.63
CA GLU A 42 12.26 7.04 1.84
C GLU A 42 10.76 6.99 1.53
N VAL A 43 9.91 7.26 2.53
CA VAL A 43 8.44 7.33 2.33
C VAL A 43 8.07 8.44 1.35
N ALA A 44 8.68 9.61 1.47
CA ALA A 44 8.42 10.75 0.59
C ALA A 44 8.84 10.45 -0.86
N GLU A 45 9.95 9.74 -1.06
CA GLU A 45 10.43 9.35 -2.38
C GLU A 45 9.48 8.37 -3.08
N VAL A 46 8.98 7.36 -2.34
CA VAL A 46 7.93 6.45 -2.85
C VAL A 46 6.68 7.24 -3.21
N HIS A 47 6.25 8.18 -2.36
CA HIS A 47 5.09 9.02 -2.64
C HIS A 47 5.26 9.83 -3.92
N ARG A 48 6.39 10.52 -4.09
CA ARG A 48 6.69 11.32 -5.28
C ARG A 48 6.70 10.47 -6.55
N ALA A 49 7.33 9.28 -6.50
CA ALA A 49 7.45 8.41 -7.67
C ALA A 49 6.12 7.78 -8.09
N MET A 50 5.22 7.46 -7.15
CA MET A 50 4.02 6.66 -7.38
C MET A 50 2.70 7.44 -7.18
N SER A 51 2.75 8.75 -6.96
CA SER A 51 1.52 9.56 -6.84
C SER A 51 0.90 9.83 -8.20
N PHE A 52 -0.36 9.43 -8.38
CA PHE A 52 -1.12 9.81 -9.58
C PHE A 52 -1.45 11.31 -9.60
N HIS A 53 -1.41 11.99 -8.46
CA HIS A 53 -1.63 13.44 -8.33
C HIS A 53 -0.40 14.28 -8.73
N ASP A 54 0.81 13.70 -8.67
CA ASP A 54 2.05 14.39 -9.03
C ASP A 54 2.33 14.23 -10.53
N ALA A 55 2.31 15.35 -11.27
CA ALA A 55 2.56 15.37 -12.71
C ALA A 55 3.97 14.88 -13.09
N GLY A 56 4.93 14.93 -12.17
CA GLY A 56 6.30 14.45 -12.33
C GLY A 56 6.52 12.97 -11.97
N SER A 57 5.48 12.26 -11.52
CA SER A 57 5.60 10.86 -11.11
C SER A 57 5.80 9.90 -12.28
N ASP A 58 6.35 8.71 -11.96
CA ASP A 58 6.47 7.60 -12.91
C ASP A 58 5.10 7.17 -13.47
N LEU A 59 4.04 7.23 -12.64
CA LEU A 59 2.68 6.86 -13.08
C LEU A 59 2.12 7.85 -14.10
N ARG A 60 2.42 9.15 -13.95
CA ARG A 60 2.02 10.16 -14.92
C ARG A 60 2.87 10.09 -16.20
N ALA A 61 4.15 9.72 -16.08
CA ALA A 61 4.99 9.41 -17.24
C ALA A 61 4.44 8.22 -18.02
N LEU A 62 4.04 7.15 -17.32
CA LEU A 62 3.40 5.97 -17.92
C LEU A 62 2.08 6.33 -18.61
N ALA A 63 1.23 7.17 -17.99
CA ALA A 63 -0.05 7.57 -18.57
C ALA A 63 0.11 8.37 -19.87
N ARG A 64 1.23 9.12 -20.04
CA ARG A 64 1.55 9.88 -21.26
C ARG A 64 2.22 9.07 -22.34
N ALA A 65 2.71 7.88 -22.02
CA ALA A 65 3.55 7.09 -22.91
C ALA A 65 2.76 6.47 -24.07
N ALA A 66 3.33 6.54 -25.27
CA ALA A 66 2.76 5.88 -26.44
C ALA A 66 3.05 4.37 -26.43
N LYS A 67 2.20 3.60 -27.13
CA LYS A 67 2.43 2.18 -27.38
C LYS A 67 3.82 1.98 -27.99
N GLY A 68 4.55 0.98 -27.48
CA GLY A 68 5.91 0.63 -27.90
C GLY A 68 7.03 1.40 -27.19
N SER A 69 6.69 2.51 -26.47
CA SER A 69 7.68 3.27 -25.71
C SER A 69 8.36 2.42 -24.65
N VAL A 70 9.64 2.67 -24.42
CA VAL A 70 10.42 2.14 -23.29
C VAL A 70 10.69 3.29 -22.32
N LEU A 71 10.24 3.13 -21.07
CA LEU A 71 10.36 4.15 -20.03
C LEU A 71 11.31 3.66 -18.93
N PRO A 72 12.24 4.50 -18.46
CA PRO A 72 12.86 4.32 -17.17
C PRO A 72 11.84 4.69 -16.08
N VAL A 73 11.86 3.95 -14.99
CA VAL A 73 11.08 4.25 -13.78
C VAL A 73 11.99 4.14 -12.56
N SER A 74 11.59 4.68 -11.43
CA SER A 74 12.33 4.50 -10.19
C SER A 74 12.46 3.02 -9.83
N PRO A 75 13.54 2.61 -9.13
CA PRO A 75 13.68 1.22 -8.67
C PRO A 75 12.50 0.75 -7.82
N ASP A 76 11.90 1.65 -7.04
CA ASP A 76 10.75 1.33 -6.20
C ASP A 76 9.47 1.17 -7.03
N THR A 77 9.22 2.02 -8.02
CA THR A 77 8.10 1.83 -8.97
C THR A 77 8.24 0.51 -9.72
N TRP A 78 9.43 0.15 -10.17
CA TRP A 78 9.66 -1.12 -10.85
C TRP A 78 9.34 -2.32 -9.94
N ARG A 79 9.80 -2.29 -8.67
CA ARG A 79 9.53 -3.35 -7.69
C ARG A 79 8.03 -3.48 -7.39
N VAL A 80 7.34 -2.35 -7.23
CA VAL A 80 5.89 -2.35 -6.95
C VAL A 80 5.10 -2.84 -8.16
N LEU A 81 5.44 -2.43 -9.38
CA LEU A 81 4.79 -2.95 -10.59
C LEU A 81 5.03 -4.46 -10.77
N ARG A 82 6.22 -4.97 -10.44
CA ARG A 82 6.50 -6.41 -10.44
C ARG A 82 5.61 -7.15 -9.45
N LEU A 83 5.54 -6.66 -8.20
CA LEU A 83 4.66 -7.24 -7.19
C LEU A 83 3.18 -7.14 -7.61
N ALA A 84 2.76 -6.04 -8.22
CA ALA A 84 1.40 -5.87 -8.72
C ALA A 84 1.05 -6.89 -9.81
N LEU A 85 1.97 -7.21 -10.73
CA LEU A 85 1.80 -8.28 -11.72
C LEU A 85 1.68 -9.67 -11.06
N GLU A 86 2.49 -9.94 -10.03
CA GLU A 86 2.42 -11.18 -9.26
C GLU A 86 1.06 -11.30 -8.54
N MET A 87 0.59 -10.21 -7.91
CA MET A 87 -0.71 -10.16 -7.23
C MET A 87 -1.88 -10.28 -8.22
N GLU A 88 -1.78 -9.65 -9.40
CA GLU A 88 -2.78 -9.78 -10.48
C GLU A 88 -2.89 -11.24 -10.93
N ALA A 89 -1.77 -11.90 -11.18
CA ALA A 89 -1.73 -13.30 -11.60
C ALA A 89 -2.28 -14.24 -10.52
N LEU A 90 -1.82 -14.14 -9.28
CA LEU A 90 -2.26 -14.97 -8.14
C LEU A 90 -3.75 -14.80 -7.86
N SER A 91 -4.27 -13.58 -7.97
CA SER A 91 -5.68 -13.28 -7.73
C SER A 91 -6.57 -13.54 -8.94
N ARG A 92 -5.99 -13.88 -10.10
CA ARG A 92 -6.70 -13.99 -11.39
C ARG A 92 -7.45 -12.70 -11.75
N GLY A 93 -6.77 -11.56 -11.55
CA GLY A 93 -7.28 -10.23 -11.91
C GLY A 93 -8.23 -9.60 -10.87
N VAL A 94 -8.48 -10.21 -9.71
CA VAL A 94 -9.22 -9.58 -8.62
C VAL A 94 -8.42 -8.41 -8.04
N PHE A 95 -7.10 -8.55 -7.87
CA PHE A 95 -6.21 -7.42 -7.68
C PHE A 95 -5.80 -6.88 -9.04
N ASN A 96 -6.05 -5.60 -9.26
CA ASN A 96 -5.72 -4.95 -10.54
C ASN A 96 -5.48 -3.47 -10.30
N VAL A 97 -4.36 -2.97 -10.75
CA VAL A 97 -3.97 -1.56 -10.60
C VAL A 97 -4.36 -0.70 -11.82
N ALA A 98 -4.88 -1.29 -12.89
CA ALA A 98 -5.39 -0.56 -14.07
C ALA A 98 -6.80 0.03 -13.84
N VAL A 99 -7.13 0.37 -12.59
CA VAL A 99 -8.43 0.96 -12.19
C VAL A 99 -8.45 2.49 -12.22
N ALA A 100 -7.31 3.13 -12.48
CA ALA A 100 -7.21 4.59 -12.50
C ALA A 100 -8.22 5.26 -13.46
N PRO A 101 -8.57 4.73 -14.64
CA PRO A 101 -9.60 5.32 -15.50
C PRO A 101 -10.95 5.46 -14.80
N THR A 102 -11.36 4.44 -14.05
CA THR A 102 -12.60 4.47 -13.26
C THR A 102 -12.52 5.46 -12.11
N LEU A 103 -11.39 5.54 -11.42
CA LEU A 103 -11.17 6.52 -10.34
C LEU A 103 -11.20 7.96 -10.88
N VAL A 104 -10.63 8.22 -12.05
CA VAL A 104 -10.72 9.52 -12.75
C VAL A 104 -12.17 9.85 -13.11
N ALA A 105 -12.90 8.89 -13.71
CA ALA A 105 -14.31 9.09 -14.08
C ALA A 105 -15.21 9.37 -12.86
N ASN A 106 -14.86 8.82 -11.68
CA ASN A 106 -15.56 9.05 -10.42
C ASN A 106 -15.06 10.32 -9.68
N GLY A 107 -14.12 11.09 -10.26
CA GLY A 107 -13.58 12.32 -9.64
C GLY A 107 -12.67 12.06 -8.43
N LEU A 108 -12.14 10.85 -8.25
CA LEU A 108 -11.23 10.47 -7.17
C LEU A 108 -9.76 10.68 -7.53
N LEU A 109 -9.45 10.69 -8.83
CA LEU A 109 -8.12 11.02 -9.36
C LEU A 109 -8.24 12.14 -10.39
N PRO A 110 -7.20 12.98 -10.55
CA PRO A 110 -7.18 14.03 -11.57
C PRO A 110 -7.09 13.41 -12.96
N MET A 111 -7.68 14.09 -13.96
CA MET A 111 -7.48 13.73 -15.36
C MET A 111 -5.98 13.86 -15.71
N PRO A 112 -5.31 12.79 -16.20
CA PRO A 112 -3.94 12.92 -16.63
C PRO A 112 -3.86 13.70 -17.94
N ASP A 113 -2.75 14.43 -18.10
CA ASP A 113 -2.37 15.04 -19.37
C ASP A 113 -1.80 13.93 -20.28
N ALA A 114 -2.67 13.15 -20.89
CA ALA A 114 -2.33 11.97 -21.67
C ALA A 114 -2.71 12.15 -23.14
N ALA A 115 -1.81 11.75 -24.04
CA ALA A 115 -2.05 11.83 -25.47
C ALA A 115 -3.10 10.82 -25.97
N GLN A 116 -3.32 9.75 -25.23
CA GLN A 116 -4.23 8.64 -25.60
C GLN A 116 -5.08 8.21 -24.40
N ALA A 117 -6.33 7.87 -24.67
CA ALA A 117 -7.18 7.21 -23.69
C ALA A 117 -6.61 5.82 -23.35
N PRO A 118 -6.76 5.35 -22.11
CA PRO A 118 -6.31 4.01 -21.75
C PRO A 118 -7.13 2.93 -22.44
N VAL A 119 -6.43 1.90 -22.93
CA VAL A 119 -7.03 0.75 -23.65
C VAL A 119 -6.84 -0.53 -22.83
N ALA A 120 -5.68 -0.68 -22.17
CA ALA A 120 -5.38 -1.85 -21.34
C ALA A 120 -6.31 -1.90 -20.12
N ARG A 121 -6.83 -3.09 -19.83
CA ARG A 121 -7.74 -3.37 -18.72
C ARG A 121 -7.03 -4.02 -17.53
N SER A 122 -5.77 -4.38 -17.72
CA SER A 122 -4.91 -4.98 -16.69
C SER A 122 -3.48 -4.52 -16.86
N LEU A 123 -2.69 -4.67 -15.81
CA LEU A 123 -1.27 -4.34 -15.86
C LEU A 123 -0.54 -5.26 -16.85
N THR A 124 -0.89 -6.55 -16.88
CA THR A 124 -0.31 -7.56 -17.79
C THR A 124 -0.55 -7.22 -19.28
N GLU A 125 -1.71 -6.65 -19.62
CA GLU A 125 -1.98 -6.17 -20.99
C GLU A 125 -1.18 -4.92 -21.32
N GLY A 126 -1.02 -4.03 -20.34
CA GLY A 126 -0.49 -2.69 -20.54
C GLY A 126 1.02 -2.60 -20.63
N ILE A 127 1.75 -3.40 -19.88
CA ILE A 127 3.22 -3.28 -19.79
C ILE A 127 3.96 -4.60 -19.89
N GLU A 128 5.25 -4.47 -20.17
CA GLU A 128 6.26 -5.51 -20.01
C GLU A 128 7.40 -4.94 -19.17
N LEU A 129 7.73 -5.59 -18.07
CA LEU A 129 8.90 -5.22 -17.27
C LEU A 129 10.18 -5.69 -17.97
N LEU A 130 11.11 -4.78 -18.11
CA LEU A 130 12.45 -5.02 -18.64
C LEU A 130 13.48 -4.97 -17.51
N GLY A 131 14.70 -5.37 -17.78
CA GLY A 131 15.82 -5.14 -16.87
C GLY A 131 16.10 -3.65 -16.65
N ASP A 132 16.98 -3.34 -15.67
CA ASP A 132 17.49 -1.99 -15.39
C ASP A 132 16.39 -0.95 -15.08
N ASN A 133 15.36 -1.35 -14.34
CA ASN A 133 14.24 -0.50 -13.95
C ASN A 133 13.56 0.17 -15.16
N ARG A 134 13.42 -0.54 -16.25
CA ARG A 134 12.70 -0.09 -17.45
C ARG A 134 11.45 -0.93 -17.67
N LEU A 135 10.46 -0.32 -18.31
CA LEU A 135 9.28 -1.01 -18.80
C LEU A 135 8.99 -0.61 -20.25
N ARG A 136 8.34 -1.53 -20.97
CA ARG A 136 7.79 -1.25 -22.30
C ARG A 136 6.28 -1.12 -22.20
N VAL A 137 5.71 -0.10 -22.82
CA VAL A 137 4.26 0.08 -22.95
C VAL A 137 3.74 -0.78 -24.10
N ARG A 138 2.93 -1.78 -23.80
CA ARG A 138 2.26 -2.64 -24.78
C ARG A 138 0.97 -2.02 -25.29
N LEU A 139 0.19 -1.44 -24.36
CA LEU A 139 -1.04 -0.71 -24.65
C LEU A 139 -1.12 0.53 -23.74
N PRO A 140 -1.75 1.64 -24.19
CA PRO A 140 -2.00 2.80 -23.33
C PRO A 140 -2.68 2.39 -22.03
N LEU A 141 -2.14 2.82 -20.89
CA LEU A 141 -2.51 2.37 -19.56
C LEU A 141 -2.44 3.51 -18.54
N TRP A 142 -3.45 3.60 -17.68
CA TRP A 142 -3.43 4.43 -16.47
C TRP A 142 -3.48 3.54 -15.25
N VAL A 143 -2.54 3.73 -14.34
CA VAL A 143 -2.31 2.87 -13.18
C VAL A 143 -2.50 3.66 -11.89
N ASP A 144 -3.25 3.10 -10.95
CA ASP A 144 -3.29 3.55 -9.56
C ASP A 144 -2.63 2.51 -8.65
N LEU A 145 -1.64 2.92 -7.89
CA LEU A 145 -0.92 2.07 -6.92
C LEU A 145 -1.38 2.29 -5.48
N GLY A 146 -2.48 3.03 -5.25
CA GLY A 146 -3.00 3.33 -3.91
C GLY A 146 -3.30 2.11 -3.04
N GLY A 147 -3.47 0.93 -3.66
CA GLY A 147 -3.72 -0.34 -2.97
C GLY A 147 -2.47 -1.18 -2.67
N ILE A 148 -1.24 -0.65 -2.87
CA ILE A 148 0.01 -1.39 -2.66
C ILE A 148 1.18 -0.47 -2.29
N ALA A 149 1.18 0.78 -2.75
CA ALA A 149 2.30 1.70 -2.59
C ALA A 149 2.49 2.17 -1.15
N LYS A 150 1.42 2.29 -0.35
CA LYS A 150 1.53 2.67 1.06
C LYS A 150 2.27 1.58 1.85
N GLY A 151 1.89 0.32 1.65
CA GLY A 151 2.60 -0.80 2.24
C GLY A 151 4.06 -0.86 1.82
N HIS A 152 4.37 -0.61 0.54
CA HIS A 152 5.74 -0.56 0.05
C HIS A 152 6.55 0.58 0.71
N ALA A 153 5.98 1.75 0.88
CA ALA A 153 6.64 2.86 1.56
C ALA A 153 6.96 2.54 3.03
N VAL A 154 6.06 1.85 3.72
CA VAL A 154 6.30 1.32 5.07
C VAL A 154 7.47 0.32 5.08
N ASP A 155 7.50 -0.59 4.12
CA ASP A 155 8.61 -1.56 3.98
C ASP A 155 9.96 -0.87 3.72
N ARG A 156 9.99 0.19 2.90
CA ARG A 156 11.17 1.01 2.64
C ARG A 156 11.66 1.73 3.90
N ALA A 157 10.75 2.34 4.66
CA ALA A 157 11.09 3.01 5.92
C ALA A 157 11.69 2.02 6.93
N VAL A 158 11.12 0.83 7.07
CA VAL A 158 11.67 -0.23 7.94
C VAL A 158 13.06 -0.66 7.48
N ALA A 159 13.27 -0.89 6.18
CA ALA A 159 14.58 -1.27 5.65
C ALA A 159 15.63 -0.17 5.91
N CYS A 160 15.27 1.11 5.76
CA CYS A 160 16.12 2.23 6.09
C CYS A 160 16.50 2.24 7.58
N LEU A 161 15.54 2.13 8.49
CA LEU A 161 15.79 2.07 9.93
C LEU A 161 16.73 0.93 10.30
N GLN A 162 16.51 -0.26 9.74
CA GLN A 162 17.37 -1.43 9.96
C GLN A 162 18.80 -1.21 9.44
N SER A 163 18.96 -0.60 8.27
CA SER A 163 20.30 -0.28 7.71
C SER A 163 21.07 0.73 8.56
N MET A 164 20.37 1.55 9.33
CA MET A 164 20.94 2.49 10.31
C MET A 164 21.16 1.87 11.70
N GLY A 165 21.02 0.56 11.84
CA GLY A 165 21.30 -0.17 13.09
C GLY A 165 20.14 -0.12 14.10
N ILE A 166 18.96 0.36 13.74
CA ILE A 166 17.76 0.28 14.60
C ILE A 166 17.28 -1.16 14.65
N ALA A 167 17.39 -1.80 15.81
CA ALA A 167 17.13 -3.22 15.98
C ALA A 167 15.65 -3.60 16.05
N SER A 168 14.78 -2.67 16.45
CA SER A 168 13.33 -2.94 16.58
C SER A 168 12.51 -1.64 16.44
N GLY A 169 11.25 -1.78 16.10
CA GLY A 169 10.34 -0.63 15.99
C GLY A 169 9.07 -0.95 15.22
N LEU A 170 8.29 0.12 14.99
CA LEU A 170 7.05 0.09 14.22
C LEU A 170 7.02 1.29 13.27
N VAL A 171 6.64 1.06 12.03
CA VAL A 171 6.23 2.10 11.08
C VAL A 171 4.77 1.89 10.75
N ASN A 172 3.97 2.97 10.76
CA ASN A 172 2.54 2.94 10.46
C ASN A 172 2.18 4.10 9.52
N ALA A 173 1.53 3.79 8.43
CA ALA A 173 1.03 4.75 7.44
C ALA A 173 -0.49 4.59 7.27
N GLY A 174 -1.29 5.21 8.19
CA GLY A 174 -2.74 5.22 8.09
C GLY A 174 -3.39 3.84 8.21
N GLY A 175 -2.80 2.91 8.98
CA GLY A 175 -3.30 1.55 9.19
C GLY A 175 -2.53 0.47 8.41
N ASP A 176 -1.67 0.85 7.47
CA ASP A 176 -0.69 -0.06 6.88
C ASP A 176 0.58 0.04 7.73
N MET A 177 0.95 -1.03 8.41
CA MET A 177 2.01 -0.99 9.40
C MET A 177 2.95 -2.20 9.31
N ARG A 178 4.19 -1.99 9.78
CA ARG A 178 5.17 -3.06 9.91
C ARG A 178 5.96 -2.90 11.21
N ALA A 179 5.94 -3.95 12.02
CA ALA A 179 6.80 -4.11 13.17
C ALA A 179 8.04 -4.93 12.78
N PHE A 180 9.18 -4.60 13.36
CA PHE A 180 10.43 -5.33 13.16
C PHE A 180 11.20 -5.50 14.47
N GLY A 181 12.02 -6.55 14.55
CA GLY A 181 12.76 -6.90 15.76
C GLY A 181 11.88 -7.57 16.82
N THR A 182 12.24 -7.40 18.09
CA THR A 182 11.68 -8.18 19.20
C THR A 182 10.46 -7.57 19.88
N GLY A 183 10.11 -6.32 19.58
CA GLY A 183 8.99 -5.61 20.21
C GLY A 183 7.63 -6.20 19.84
N THR A 184 6.67 -6.08 20.78
CA THR A 184 5.26 -6.41 20.56
C THR A 184 4.45 -5.11 20.59
N HIS A 185 3.65 -4.86 19.56
CA HIS A 185 2.91 -3.61 19.38
C HIS A 185 1.41 -3.87 19.39
N PRO A 186 0.65 -3.32 20.35
CA PRO A 186 -0.80 -3.47 20.37
C PRO A 186 -1.42 -2.82 19.13
N VAL A 187 -2.36 -3.52 18.49
CA VAL A 187 -3.06 -3.04 17.29
C VAL A 187 -4.52 -2.76 17.62
N ARG A 188 -4.97 -1.59 17.17
CA ARG A 188 -6.36 -1.16 17.32
C ARG A 188 -6.94 -0.81 15.96
N LEU A 189 -8.12 -1.29 15.67
CA LEU A 189 -8.89 -0.98 14.47
C LEU A 189 -9.91 0.13 14.81
N ARG A 190 -10.02 1.12 13.92
CA ARG A 190 -11.09 2.12 14.01
C ARG A 190 -12.39 1.51 13.52
N VAL A 191 -13.40 1.54 14.34
CA VAL A 191 -14.79 1.13 14.05
C VAL A 191 -15.74 2.26 14.40
N ALA A 192 -17.02 2.18 14.04
CA ALA A 192 -17.99 3.25 14.28
C ALA A 192 -18.09 3.67 15.75
N GLY A 193 -17.92 2.74 16.70
CA GLY A 193 -17.94 2.98 18.14
C GLY A 193 -16.62 3.46 18.75
N GLY A 194 -15.54 3.62 17.96
CA GLY A 194 -14.22 4.04 18.48
C GLY A 194 -13.05 3.14 18.05
N LEU A 195 -12.17 2.81 18.97
CA LEU A 195 -11.01 1.96 18.72
C LEU A 195 -11.18 0.58 19.36
N ARG A 196 -11.27 -0.46 18.54
CA ARG A 196 -11.35 -1.87 18.98
C ARG A 196 -9.95 -2.50 18.98
N SER A 197 -9.56 -3.15 20.08
CA SER A 197 -8.33 -3.96 20.11
C SER A 197 -8.50 -5.23 19.28
N ILE A 198 -7.59 -5.47 18.35
CA ILE A 198 -7.63 -6.64 17.45
C ILE A 198 -6.43 -7.58 17.64
N GLY A 199 -5.61 -7.32 18.66
CA GLY A 199 -4.44 -8.12 18.99
C GLY A 199 -3.16 -7.31 19.03
N SER A 200 -2.06 -7.95 18.67
CA SER A 200 -0.74 -7.31 18.64
C SER A 200 0.06 -7.78 17.43
N LEU A 201 0.95 -6.91 16.96
CA LEU A 201 1.86 -7.18 15.85
C LEU A 201 3.29 -7.35 16.38
N ARG A 202 3.96 -8.38 15.88
CA ARG A 202 5.35 -8.70 16.20
C ARG A 202 6.07 -9.15 14.94
N ASN A 203 7.18 -8.50 14.61
CA ASN A 203 8.07 -8.84 13.48
C ASN A 203 7.30 -9.30 12.22
N GLY A 204 6.48 -8.42 11.68
CA GLY A 204 5.62 -8.68 10.54
C GLY A 204 4.86 -7.42 10.14
N ALA A 205 3.97 -7.54 9.19
CA ALA A 205 3.17 -6.43 8.69
C ALA A 205 1.67 -6.67 8.87
N LEU A 206 0.92 -5.58 8.97
CA LEU A 206 -0.53 -5.59 9.01
C LEU A 206 -1.05 -4.42 8.19
N ALA A 207 -2.08 -4.66 7.41
CA ALA A 207 -2.82 -3.62 6.71
C ALA A 207 -4.31 -3.75 6.98
N SER A 208 -5.03 -2.64 6.91
CA SER A 208 -6.47 -2.62 7.02
C SER A 208 -7.11 -1.82 5.89
N SER A 209 -8.26 -2.28 5.40
CA SER A 209 -9.08 -1.56 4.43
C SER A 209 -10.54 -1.64 4.82
N SER A 210 -11.25 -0.52 4.66
CA SER A 210 -12.68 -0.46 4.90
C SER A 210 -13.36 0.55 3.96
N ASN A 211 -14.66 0.41 3.78
CA ASN A 211 -15.48 1.32 2.98
C ASN A 211 -16.49 2.10 3.84
N ALA A 212 -16.44 1.97 5.17
CA ALA A 212 -17.51 2.46 6.04
C ALA A 212 -17.38 3.95 6.44
N ASP A 213 -16.26 4.62 6.12
CA ASP A 213 -15.93 5.93 6.67
C ASP A 213 -16.39 7.13 5.81
N GLY A 214 -17.33 6.98 4.89
CA GLY A 214 -17.79 8.09 4.07
C GLY A 214 -19.31 8.23 4.03
N PRO A 215 -19.86 9.47 4.13
CA PRO A 215 -21.28 9.72 3.91
C PRO A 215 -21.70 9.42 2.48
N ASP A 216 -20.77 9.16 1.59
CA ASP A 216 -20.97 8.92 0.17
C ASP A 216 -20.38 7.57 -0.26
N ALA A 217 -21.15 6.50 0.02
CA ALA A 217 -20.77 5.13 -0.41
C ALA A 217 -20.60 4.99 -1.95
N ALA A 218 -21.01 6.02 -2.72
CA ALA A 218 -20.78 6.10 -4.16
C ALA A 218 -19.32 6.48 -4.51
N ARG A 219 -18.56 7.02 -3.57
CA ARG A 219 -17.18 7.46 -3.74
C ARG A 219 -16.15 6.55 -3.06
N SER A 220 -16.46 5.26 -2.94
CA SER A 220 -15.44 4.31 -2.46
C SER A 220 -14.20 4.34 -3.37
N PRO A 221 -12.97 4.47 -2.81
CA PRO A 221 -11.74 4.35 -3.58
C PRO A 221 -11.44 2.90 -4.02
N HIS A 222 -12.18 1.94 -3.47
CA HIS A 222 -12.04 0.54 -3.83
C HIS A 222 -12.97 0.21 -4.99
N ILE A 223 -12.39 -0.09 -6.15
CA ILE A 223 -13.11 -0.45 -7.37
C ILE A 223 -12.98 -1.95 -7.61
N ASP A 224 -14.08 -2.62 -7.92
CA ASP A 224 -14.03 -3.99 -8.46
C ASP A 224 -13.61 -3.90 -9.95
N PRO A 225 -12.41 -4.35 -10.29
CA PRO A 225 -11.88 -4.21 -11.65
C PRO A 225 -12.67 -5.02 -12.69
N ARG A 226 -13.41 -6.03 -12.26
CA ARG A 226 -14.24 -6.89 -13.15
C ARG A 226 -15.51 -6.20 -13.59
N THR A 227 -16.05 -5.30 -12.78
CA THR A 227 -17.31 -4.61 -13.01
C THR A 227 -17.15 -3.11 -13.22
N GLY A 228 -15.99 -2.53 -12.84
CA GLY A 228 -15.75 -1.10 -12.82
C GLY A 228 -16.58 -0.36 -11.76
N ARG A 229 -17.17 -1.05 -10.78
CA ARG A 229 -18.05 -0.45 -9.78
C ARG A 229 -17.33 -0.27 -8.45
N PRO A 230 -17.67 0.79 -7.69
CA PRO A 230 -17.23 0.94 -6.32
C PRO A 230 -17.66 -0.25 -5.45
N VAL A 231 -16.73 -0.74 -4.64
CA VAL A 231 -17.01 -1.80 -3.66
C VAL A 231 -17.80 -1.20 -2.51
N ARG A 232 -18.84 -1.91 -2.08
CA ARG A 232 -19.62 -1.59 -0.87
C ARG A 232 -19.45 -2.73 0.12
N SER A 233 -18.93 -2.43 1.29
CA SER A 233 -18.79 -3.40 2.38
C SER A 233 -19.08 -2.72 3.70
N ALA A 234 -19.87 -3.38 4.54
CA ALA A 234 -20.07 -2.98 5.93
C ALA A 234 -18.91 -3.47 6.83
N GLN A 235 -17.97 -4.18 6.26
CA GLN A 235 -16.86 -4.78 7.01
C GLN A 235 -15.54 -4.08 6.71
N ALA A 236 -14.71 -3.98 7.74
CA ALA A 236 -13.29 -3.76 7.60
C ALA A 236 -12.58 -5.11 7.47
N VAL A 237 -11.60 -5.18 6.59
CA VAL A 237 -10.69 -6.33 6.52
C VAL A 237 -9.33 -5.94 7.05
N VAL A 238 -8.71 -6.88 7.76
CA VAL A 238 -7.36 -6.77 8.29
C VAL A 238 -6.56 -7.95 7.76
N VAL A 239 -5.39 -7.67 7.23
CA VAL A 239 -4.46 -8.68 6.70
C VAL A 239 -3.16 -8.60 7.46
N GLN A 240 -2.66 -9.72 7.93
CA GLN A 240 -1.30 -9.89 8.45
C GLN A 240 -0.46 -10.65 7.40
N ALA A 241 0.76 -10.16 7.12
CA ALA A 241 1.66 -10.74 6.11
C ALA A 241 3.13 -10.49 6.48
N PRO A 242 4.10 -11.14 5.81
CA PRO A 242 5.52 -10.90 6.04
C PRO A 242 5.99 -9.48 5.70
N CYS A 243 5.33 -8.79 4.76
CA CYS A 243 5.66 -7.40 4.38
C CYS A 243 4.39 -6.58 4.16
N ALA A 244 4.52 -5.26 4.32
CA ALA A 244 3.37 -4.36 4.30
C ALA A 244 2.78 -4.17 2.89
N ALA A 245 3.60 -4.24 1.84
CA ALA A 245 3.11 -4.17 0.47
C ALA A 245 2.16 -5.32 0.12
N VAL A 246 2.48 -6.55 0.56
CA VAL A 246 1.62 -7.73 0.38
C VAL A 246 0.35 -7.61 1.23
N ALA A 247 0.48 -7.17 2.49
CA ALA A 247 -0.67 -6.97 3.36
C ALA A 247 -1.66 -5.95 2.76
N ASP A 248 -1.16 -4.78 2.31
CA ASP A 248 -1.97 -3.73 1.67
C ASP A 248 -2.69 -4.28 0.43
N ALA A 249 -1.97 -4.91 -0.51
CA ALA A 249 -2.57 -5.47 -1.72
C ALA A 249 -3.63 -6.55 -1.42
N LEU A 250 -3.35 -7.43 -0.47
CA LEU A 250 -4.25 -8.54 -0.13
C LEU A 250 -5.53 -8.07 0.57
N THR A 251 -5.54 -6.90 1.24
CA THR A 251 -6.78 -6.31 1.77
C THR A 251 -7.79 -6.05 0.67
N LYS A 252 -7.36 -5.63 -0.54
CA LYS A 252 -8.24 -5.35 -1.68
C LYS A 252 -8.84 -6.65 -2.21
N VAL A 253 -8.04 -7.71 -2.26
CA VAL A 253 -8.53 -9.05 -2.65
C VAL A 253 -9.54 -9.59 -1.64
N ALA A 254 -9.26 -9.44 -0.33
CA ALA A 254 -10.16 -9.90 0.73
C ALA A 254 -11.51 -9.17 0.72
N LEU A 255 -11.51 -7.86 0.46
CA LEU A 255 -12.75 -7.08 0.30
C LEU A 255 -13.57 -7.50 -0.91
N LEU A 256 -12.91 -7.86 -2.02
CA LEU A 256 -13.57 -8.17 -3.30
C LEU A 256 -13.96 -9.62 -3.46
N CYS A 257 -13.14 -10.53 -2.96
CA CYS A 257 -13.29 -11.97 -3.17
C CYS A 257 -12.61 -12.78 -2.04
N PRO A 258 -13.29 -12.97 -0.88
CA PRO A 258 -12.77 -13.71 0.27
C PRO A 258 -12.16 -15.07 -0.10
N ALA A 259 -12.84 -15.85 -0.92
CA ALA A 259 -12.35 -17.17 -1.35
C ALA A 259 -11.04 -17.11 -2.17
N THR A 260 -10.78 -15.99 -2.87
CA THR A 260 -9.50 -15.79 -3.55
C THR A 260 -8.43 -15.39 -2.54
N ALA A 261 -8.76 -14.55 -1.56
CA ALA A 261 -7.85 -14.17 -0.47
C ALA A 261 -7.41 -15.40 0.32
N ASP A 262 -8.30 -16.33 0.65
CA ASP A 262 -7.97 -17.58 1.35
C ASP A 262 -6.89 -18.38 0.61
N ARG A 263 -7.05 -18.56 -0.70
CA ARG A 263 -6.04 -19.26 -1.52
C ARG A 263 -4.71 -18.53 -1.56
N MET A 264 -4.74 -17.20 -1.71
CA MET A 264 -3.53 -16.38 -1.78
C MET A 264 -2.79 -16.35 -0.43
N CYS A 265 -3.50 -16.38 0.69
CA CYS A 265 -2.92 -16.41 2.02
C CYS A 265 -1.96 -17.59 2.21
N VAL A 266 -2.31 -18.77 1.71
CA VAL A 266 -1.42 -19.96 1.76
C VAL A 266 -0.10 -19.69 1.04
N THR A 267 -0.15 -19.16 -0.18
CA THR A 267 1.04 -18.88 -1.00
C THR A 267 1.87 -17.73 -0.41
N LEU A 268 1.23 -16.70 0.10
CA LEU A 268 1.86 -15.47 0.58
C LEU A 268 2.23 -15.52 2.07
N ARG A 269 1.94 -16.64 2.77
CA ARG A 269 2.12 -16.80 4.22
C ARG A 269 1.44 -15.66 4.99
N ALA A 270 0.21 -15.38 4.62
CA ALA A 270 -0.59 -14.30 5.18
C ALA A 270 -1.85 -14.87 5.86
N GLU A 271 -2.49 -14.05 6.66
CA GLU A 271 -3.78 -14.32 7.29
C GLU A 271 -4.65 -13.07 7.16
N TRP A 272 -5.97 -13.25 7.07
CA TRP A 272 -6.90 -12.14 7.05
C TRP A 272 -8.12 -12.40 7.93
N ARG A 273 -8.74 -11.32 8.38
CA ARG A 273 -9.99 -11.34 9.16
C ARG A 273 -10.89 -10.18 8.75
N ALA A 274 -12.19 -10.40 8.80
CA ALA A 274 -13.19 -9.37 8.66
C ALA A 274 -13.74 -8.94 10.03
N PHE A 275 -14.06 -7.65 10.15
CA PHE A 275 -14.63 -7.06 11.36
C PHE A 275 -15.82 -6.21 10.93
N ASP A 276 -16.97 -6.39 11.57
CA ASP A 276 -18.12 -5.56 11.33
C ASP A 276 -17.91 -4.16 11.92
N HIS A 277 -18.19 -3.13 11.12
CA HIS A 277 -18.00 -1.73 11.54
C HIS A 277 -18.95 -1.32 12.66
N HIS A 278 -20.08 -2.01 12.80
CA HIS A 278 -21.14 -1.67 13.76
C HIS A 278 -21.09 -2.49 15.05
N GLU A 279 -20.25 -3.52 15.14
CA GLU A 279 -20.05 -4.24 16.40
C GLU A 279 -19.03 -3.50 17.28
N ALA A 280 -19.52 -2.96 18.40
CA ALA A 280 -18.74 -2.32 19.46
C ALA A 280 -18.01 -3.37 20.33
#